data_bde3503c5d07d6e58d6bd23976a08100
#
_entry.id   bde3503c5d07d6e58d6bd23976a08100
#
_cell.length_a   1.000
_cell.length_b   1.000
_cell.length_c   1.000
_cell.angle_alpha   90.00
_cell.angle_beta   90.00
_cell.angle_gamma   90.00
#
_symmetry.space_group_name_H-M   'P 1'
#
loop_
_entity.id
_entity.type
_entity.pdbx_description
1 polymer ?
#
loop_
_entity_poly.entity_id
_entity_poly.type
_entity_poly.pdbx_seq_one_letter_code
_entity_poly.pdbx_strand_id
1 'polypeptide(L)'
;MKKGISLIFLLFVLLTLTNCKKEESILKVFVRSASNQLINGAKVIVIGDQQSTPPTGAFVDTVFTNSSGFSTISMDNYFSSTDNTTGYFDIIVKYNSKVGIGYSRCRVHSTSVETVYLEN
;
A
#
# COMPACT_ATOMS: atom_id res chain seq x y z
N MET A 1 22.55 -46.11 -2.01
CA MET A 1 22.21 -45.09 -3.02
C MET A 1 20.81 -44.52 -2.89
N LYS A 2 19.79 -45.30 -2.61
CA LYS A 2 18.42 -44.77 -2.42
C LYS A 2 18.29 -43.83 -1.22
N LYS A 3 19.07 -43.99 -0.15
CA LYS A 3 19.03 -43.14 1.04
C LYS A 3 19.63 -41.76 0.80
N GLY A 4 20.58 -41.57 -0.11
CA GLY A 4 21.19 -40.28 -0.44
C GLY A 4 20.28 -39.39 -1.23
N ILE A 5 19.48 -39.93 -2.15
CA ILE A 5 18.52 -39.19 -2.97
C ILE A 5 17.36 -38.66 -2.10
N SER A 6 16.88 -39.47 -1.14
CA SER A 6 15.85 -39.11 -0.20
C SER A 6 16.27 -37.92 0.69
N LEU A 7 17.53 -37.90 1.14
CA LEU A 7 18.06 -36.83 1.97
C LEU A 7 18.19 -35.52 1.21
N ILE A 8 18.64 -35.56 -0.05
CA ILE A 8 18.76 -34.39 -0.93
C ILE A 8 17.38 -33.79 -1.22
N PHE A 9 16.38 -34.65 -1.45
CA PHE A 9 15.01 -34.21 -1.69
C PHE A 9 14.40 -33.52 -0.45
N LEU A 10 14.63 -34.07 0.74
CA LEU A 10 14.17 -33.49 2.00
C LEU A 10 14.81 -32.11 2.25
N LEU A 11 16.13 -31.99 1.98
CA LEU A 11 16.84 -30.73 2.11
C LEU A 11 16.29 -29.65 1.14
N PHE A 12 15.96 -30.04 -0.08
CA PHE A 12 15.38 -29.15 -1.08
C PHE A 12 13.99 -28.64 -0.66
N VAL A 13 13.15 -29.50 -0.09
CA VAL A 13 11.82 -29.12 0.43
C VAL A 13 11.95 -28.14 1.61
N LEU A 14 12.91 -28.35 2.50
CA LEU A 14 13.17 -27.44 3.62
C LEU A 14 13.62 -26.06 3.14
N LEU A 15 14.44 -25.98 2.08
CA LEU A 15 14.88 -24.70 1.50
C LEU A 15 13.73 -23.92 0.87
N THR A 16 12.76 -24.59 0.24
CA THR A 16 11.58 -23.91 -0.33
C THR A 16 10.64 -23.37 0.74
N LEU A 17 10.54 -24.01 1.90
CA LEU A 17 9.71 -23.55 3.02
C LEU A 17 10.28 -22.31 3.71
N THR A 18 11.62 -22.13 3.71
CA THR A 18 12.26 -20.97 4.33
C THR A 18 12.17 -19.70 3.49
N ASN A 19 11.74 -19.78 2.23
CA ASN A 19 11.61 -18.65 1.32
C ASN A 19 10.21 -17.99 1.34
N CYS A 20 9.30 -18.42 2.23
CA CYS A 20 8.00 -17.78 2.43
C CYS A 20 8.20 -16.44 3.15
N LYS A 21 8.24 -15.35 2.38
CA LYS A 21 8.24 -13.99 2.94
C LYS A 21 6.81 -13.52 3.14
N LYS A 22 6.57 -12.77 4.23
CA LYS A 22 5.31 -12.08 4.42
C LYS A 22 5.16 -11.02 3.33
N GLU A 23 3.93 -10.82 2.85
CA GLU A 23 3.64 -9.80 1.85
C GLU A 23 3.90 -8.40 2.42
N GLU A 24 4.28 -7.48 1.54
CA GLU A 24 4.43 -6.08 1.89
C GLU A 24 3.06 -5.47 2.20
N SER A 25 3.05 -4.46 3.06
CA SER A 25 1.86 -3.66 3.34
C SER A 25 1.86 -2.50 2.35
N ILE A 26 0.86 -2.45 1.47
CA ILE A 26 0.83 -1.50 0.35
C ILE A 26 -0.53 -0.79 0.31
N LEU A 27 -0.49 0.52 0.07
CA LEU A 27 -1.65 1.30 -0.33
C LEU A 27 -1.48 1.70 -1.80
N LYS A 28 -2.41 1.27 -2.64
CA LYS A 28 -2.45 1.61 -4.06
C LYS A 28 -3.56 2.61 -4.30
N VAL A 29 -3.23 3.77 -4.87
CA VAL A 29 -4.18 4.86 -5.10
C VAL A 29 -4.28 5.13 -6.59
N PHE A 30 -5.47 4.93 -7.15
CA PHE A 30 -5.82 5.37 -8.50
C PHE A 30 -6.39 6.79 -8.44
N VAL A 31 -5.98 7.63 -9.37
CA VAL A 31 -6.52 8.98 -9.51
C VAL A 31 -7.25 9.10 -10.84
N ARG A 32 -8.50 9.52 -10.77
CA ARG A 32 -9.35 9.73 -11.95
C ARG A 32 -9.88 11.15 -11.98
N SER A 33 -10.05 11.67 -13.19
CA SER A 33 -10.71 12.96 -13.39
C SER A 33 -12.22 12.85 -13.13
N ALA A 34 -12.91 13.99 -13.07
CA ALA A 34 -14.37 14.02 -12.97
C ALA A 34 -15.04 13.28 -14.14
N SER A 35 -14.39 13.18 -15.32
CA SER A 35 -14.84 12.42 -16.47
C SER A 35 -14.38 10.96 -16.46
N ASN A 36 -13.83 10.48 -15.34
CA ASN A 36 -13.42 9.09 -15.11
C ASN A 36 -12.18 8.66 -15.92
N GLN A 37 -11.32 9.58 -16.34
CA GLN A 37 -10.07 9.28 -17.00
C GLN A 37 -8.94 9.14 -15.99
N LEU A 38 -8.03 8.19 -16.20
CA LEU A 38 -6.85 8.00 -15.35
C LEU A 38 -5.88 9.17 -15.54
N ILE A 39 -5.33 9.66 -14.43
CA ILE A 39 -4.48 10.86 -14.41
C ILE A 39 -3.04 10.46 -14.05
N ASN A 40 -2.12 10.77 -14.95
CA ASN A 40 -0.67 10.64 -14.74
C ASN A 40 -0.11 11.91 -14.09
N GLY A 41 0.81 11.76 -13.15
CA GLY A 41 1.52 12.88 -12.54
C GLY A 41 0.73 13.62 -11.46
N ALA A 42 -0.36 13.04 -10.96
CA ALA A 42 -1.08 13.60 -9.82
C ALA A 42 -0.29 13.40 -8.53
N LYS A 43 -0.25 14.43 -7.69
CA LYS A 43 0.40 14.37 -6.39
C LYS A 43 -0.54 13.75 -5.37
N VAL A 44 -0.13 12.64 -4.78
CA VAL A 44 -0.90 11.89 -3.79
C VAL A 44 -0.23 12.05 -2.43
N ILE A 45 -0.95 12.60 -1.47
CA ILE A 45 -0.50 12.81 -0.09
C ILE A 45 -1.31 11.89 0.81
N VAL A 46 -0.61 11.06 1.59
CA VAL A 46 -1.24 10.10 2.52
C VAL A 46 -0.89 10.52 3.93
N ILE A 47 -1.89 10.69 4.77
CA ILE A 47 -1.75 11.21 6.13
C ILE A 47 -2.46 10.27 7.10
N GLY A 48 -1.76 9.84 8.16
CA GLY A 48 -2.35 9.01 9.21
C GLY A 48 -3.45 9.75 9.96
N ASP A 49 -4.60 9.11 10.12
CA ASP A 49 -5.74 9.67 10.84
C ASP A 49 -5.60 9.41 12.34
N GLN A 50 -5.10 10.41 13.06
CA GLN A 50 -4.88 10.32 14.50
C GLN A 50 -6.18 10.29 15.31
N GLN A 51 -7.31 10.60 14.69
CA GLN A 51 -8.63 10.59 15.33
C GLN A 51 -9.42 9.31 15.04
N SER A 52 -8.83 8.35 14.32
CA SER A 52 -9.47 7.05 14.08
C SER A 52 -9.55 6.22 15.35
N THR A 53 -10.36 5.16 15.34
CA THR A 53 -10.51 4.23 16.47
C THR A 53 -10.16 2.80 16.03
N PRO A 54 -9.03 2.24 16.49
CA PRO A 54 -7.98 2.87 17.31
C PRO A 54 -7.24 3.97 16.55
N PRO A 55 -6.62 4.94 17.24
CA PRO A 55 -5.91 6.02 16.57
C PRO A 55 -4.75 5.50 15.70
N THR A 56 -4.61 6.08 14.50
CA THR A 56 -3.47 5.86 13.62
C THR A 56 -2.35 6.81 14.02
N GLY A 57 -1.13 6.32 14.14
CA GLY A 57 0.01 7.14 14.48
C GLY A 57 0.34 8.18 13.40
N ALA A 58 1.21 9.12 13.75
CA ALA A 58 1.64 10.15 12.82
C ALA A 58 2.35 9.53 11.60
N PHE A 59 1.87 9.86 10.41
CA PHE A 59 2.41 9.38 9.14
C PHE A 59 2.07 10.36 8.04
N VAL A 60 3.06 10.73 7.24
CA VAL A 60 2.85 11.53 6.02
C VAL A 60 3.79 11.00 4.94
N ASP A 61 3.24 10.70 3.77
CA ASP A 61 4.03 10.36 2.59
C ASP A 61 3.43 11.02 1.35
N THR A 62 4.28 11.35 0.40
CA THR A 62 3.88 11.99 -0.85
C THR A 62 4.48 11.23 -2.02
N VAL A 63 3.62 10.83 -2.95
CA VAL A 63 4.00 10.13 -4.18
C VAL A 63 3.25 10.73 -5.36
N PHE A 64 3.64 10.35 -6.57
CA PHE A 64 2.98 10.79 -7.80
C PHE A 64 2.45 9.59 -8.56
N THR A 65 1.31 9.76 -9.23
CA THR A 65 0.75 8.70 -10.07
C THR A 65 1.62 8.50 -11.31
N ASN A 66 1.65 7.26 -11.78
CA ASN A 66 2.37 6.85 -12.98
C ASN A 66 1.49 7.01 -14.25
N SER A 67 2.02 6.55 -15.39
CA SER A 67 1.31 6.62 -16.68
C SER A 67 0.03 5.77 -16.70
N SER A 68 -0.12 4.82 -15.78
CA SER A 68 -1.35 4.03 -15.64
C SER A 68 -2.33 4.66 -14.64
N GLY A 69 -2.03 5.85 -14.12
CA GLY A 69 -2.92 6.61 -13.25
C GLY A 69 -2.97 6.13 -11.80
N PHE A 70 -1.97 5.39 -11.34
CA PHE A 70 -1.91 4.97 -9.94
C PHE A 70 -0.56 5.26 -9.32
N SER A 71 -0.55 5.30 -8.00
CA SER A 71 0.65 5.35 -7.17
C SER A 71 0.63 4.21 -6.17
N THR A 72 1.81 3.80 -5.73
CA THR A 72 1.98 2.75 -4.73
C THR A 72 2.75 3.32 -3.56
N ILE A 73 2.17 3.21 -2.37
CA ILE A 73 2.78 3.68 -1.13
C ILE A 73 3.08 2.47 -0.26
N SER A 74 4.35 2.30 0.13
CA SER A 74 4.73 1.28 1.09
C SER A 74 4.30 1.73 2.49
N MET A 75 3.54 0.87 3.17
CA MET A 75 3.10 1.10 4.55
C MET A 75 3.95 0.33 5.56
N ASP A 76 4.99 -0.35 5.11
CA ASP A 76 5.83 -1.18 5.98
C ASP A 76 6.52 -0.36 7.07
N ASN A 77 6.99 0.86 6.74
CA ASN A 77 7.62 1.74 7.71
C ASN A 77 6.64 2.15 8.82
N TYR A 78 5.39 2.39 8.47
CA TYR A 78 4.35 2.69 9.45
C TYR A 78 4.10 1.48 10.37
N PHE A 79 3.85 0.30 9.78
CA PHE A 79 3.52 -0.89 10.56
C PHE A 79 4.70 -1.43 11.36
N SER A 80 5.94 -1.17 10.96
CA SER A 80 7.11 -1.55 11.75
C SER A 80 7.32 -0.64 12.97
N SER A 81 6.73 0.55 12.98
CA SER A 81 6.83 1.51 14.08
C SER A 81 5.69 1.41 15.09
N THR A 82 4.73 0.52 14.88
CA THR A 82 3.55 0.37 15.72
C THR A 82 3.20 -1.12 15.89
N ASP A 83 2.52 -1.45 16.99
CA ASP A 83 1.96 -2.78 17.23
C ASP A 83 0.58 -2.96 16.56
N ASN A 84 0.01 -1.91 16.00
CA ASN A 84 -1.27 -1.98 15.31
C ASN A 84 -1.14 -2.78 14.01
N THR A 85 -2.15 -3.58 13.70
CA THR A 85 -2.25 -4.35 12.45
C THR A 85 -3.14 -3.66 11.42
N THR A 86 -3.76 -2.55 11.79
CA THR A 86 -4.65 -1.75 10.93
C THR A 86 -4.36 -0.27 11.15
N GLY A 87 -4.35 0.49 10.08
CA GLY A 87 -4.22 1.95 10.10
C GLY A 87 -5.22 2.61 9.18
N TYR A 88 -5.60 3.83 9.51
CA TYR A 88 -6.55 4.63 8.73
C TYR A 88 -5.85 5.87 8.21
N PHE A 89 -6.04 6.18 6.94
CA PHE A 89 -5.27 7.22 6.28
C PHE A 89 -6.18 8.11 5.44
N ASP A 90 -6.01 9.42 5.61
CA ASP A 90 -6.57 10.42 4.71
C ASP A 90 -5.71 10.51 3.45
N ILE A 91 -6.36 10.64 2.30
CA ILE A 91 -5.69 10.78 1.01
C ILE A 91 -6.10 12.11 0.41
N ILE A 92 -5.11 12.94 0.10
CA ILE A 92 -5.32 14.22 -0.58
C ILE A 92 -4.59 14.15 -1.91
N VAL A 93 -5.31 14.40 -3.00
CA VAL A 93 -4.73 14.38 -4.35
C VAL A 93 -4.82 15.79 -4.93
N LYS A 94 -3.71 16.22 -5.51
CA LYS A 94 -3.62 17.52 -6.20
C LYS A 94 -3.10 17.33 -7.61
N TYR A 95 -3.80 17.90 -8.56
CA TYR A 95 -3.41 17.90 -9.97
C TYR A 95 -3.81 19.22 -10.60
N ASN A 96 -2.82 20.01 -11.02
CA ASN A 96 -3.05 21.39 -11.45
C ASN A 96 -3.79 22.16 -10.34
N SER A 97 -4.94 22.77 -10.65
CA SER A 97 -5.79 23.48 -9.68
C SER A 97 -6.88 22.60 -9.06
N LYS A 98 -6.87 21.28 -9.35
CA LYS A 98 -7.92 20.36 -8.93
C LYS A 98 -7.47 19.57 -7.70
N VAL A 99 -8.41 19.24 -6.84
CA VAL A 99 -8.19 18.50 -5.60
C VAL A 99 -9.17 17.33 -5.52
N GLY A 100 -8.69 16.20 -5.05
CA GLY A 100 -9.51 15.05 -4.70
C GLY A 100 -9.21 14.61 -3.28
N ILE A 101 -10.19 14.03 -2.60
CA ILE A 101 -10.08 13.56 -1.22
C ILE A 101 -10.53 12.10 -1.17
N GLY A 102 -9.78 11.28 -0.45
CA GLY A 102 -10.10 9.89 -0.19
C GLY A 102 -9.75 9.48 1.22
N TYR A 103 -10.09 8.25 1.55
CA TYR A 103 -9.82 7.65 2.86
C TYR A 103 -9.63 6.16 2.68
N SER A 104 -8.65 5.58 3.37
CA SER A 104 -8.39 4.16 3.26
C SER A 104 -8.07 3.54 4.60
N ARG A 105 -8.56 2.31 4.78
CA ARG A 105 -8.11 1.43 5.84
C ARG A 105 -7.06 0.48 5.28
N CYS A 106 -5.86 0.52 5.83
CA CYS A 106 -4.77 -0.36 5.44
C CYS A 106 -4.52 -1.41 6.53
N ARG A 107 -4.25 -2.63 6.11
CA ARG A 107 -3.90 -3.73 7.00
C ARG A 107 -2.48 -4.19 6.72
N VAL A 108 -1.81 -4.63 7.79
CA VAL A 108 -0.45 -5.19 7.67
C VAL A 108 -0.45 -6.40 6.73
N HIS A 109 0.58 -6.52 5.91
CA HIS A 109 0.80 -7.62 4.96
C HIS A 109 -0.34 -7.78 3.93
N SER A 110 -0.96 -6.68 3.53
CA SER A 110 -1.99 -6.68 2.51
C SER A 110 -1.87 -5.45 1.61
N THR A 111 -2.52 -5.52 0.45
CA THR A 111 -2.64 -4.39 -0.48
C THR A 111 -4.04 -3.82 -0.37
N SER A 112 -4.13 -2.53 -0.01
CA SER A 112 -5.37 -1.77 -0.01
C SER A 112 -5.42 -0.93 -1.27
N VAL A 113 -6.59 -0.85 -1.91
CA VAL A 113 -6.77 -0.12 -3.16
C VAL A 113 -7.86 0.92 -2.98
N GLU A 114 -7.55 2.17 -3.33
CA GLU A 114 -8.50 3.27 -3.30
C GLU A 114 -8.48 4.02 -4.63
N THR A 115 -9.63 4.55 -5.01
CA THR A 115 -9.76 5.43 -6.16
C THR A 115 -10.20 6.80 -5.67
N VAL A 116 -9.44 7.83 -6.06
CA VAL A 116 -9.75 9.22 -5.72
C VAL A 116 -10.11 9.97 -6.99
N TYR A 117 -11.26 10.67 -6.96
CA TYR A 117 -11.73 11.46 -8.08
C TYR A 117 -11.40 12.92 -7.85
N LEU A 118 -10.81 13.56 -8.86
CA LEU A 118 -10.56 15.00 -8.84
C LEU A 118 -11.87 15.75 -9.06
N GLU A 119 -12.10 16.78 -8.26
CA GLU A 119 -13.21 17.68 -8.46
C GLU A 119 -12.90 18.65 -9.60
N ASN A 120 -13.95 19.10 -10.26
CA ASN A 120 -13.82 20.09 -11.32
C ASN A 120 -13.52 21.50 -10.78
#